data_1f8dcc56f74c0e095dfa7e74a654dae7
#
_entry.id   1f8dcc56f74c0e095dfa7e74a654dae7
#
_cell.length_a   1.000
_cell.length_b   1.000
_cell.length_c   1.000
_cell.angle_alpha   90.00
_cell.angle_beta   90.00
_cell.angle_gamma   90.00
#
_symmetry.space_group_name_H-M   'P 1'
#
loop_
_entity.id
_entity.type
_entity.pdbx_description
1 polymer ?
#
loop_
_entity_poly.entity_id
_entity_poly.type
_entity_poly.pdbx_seq_one_letter_code
_entity_poly.pdbx_strand_id
1 'polypeptide(L)'
;MSSFDTSRLSPALASVFESVQRRDPAQAEFHQAVYEVLLTIAPLAERHPEYADLAIIDRIVEPERQLQFRVPWADDLGNIHVNRGFRVQFNSALGPYKGGLRFHPSVNLSIIKFLGFEQIFKNALTGLPMGGGKGGADFDPKGKSDAEVMRFCQSFMTELSRHIGPDTDVPAGDIGVGGREIGYMFGQYKRLKNRFDAGVLTGKGLTWGGSFARTEATGYGLVYFAAEMLAAKGTSFDGKRVVVSGSGNVAIYATEKAQQLGATVVAVSDSSGYVVDEAGIDVALLKDVKEVRRGRVSDYAAERPGAVFVADGSIWDVPCDVALPCATQNELPLSGVQALIKNGVQLVAEGANMPTTPEAIEALQAAGVAYAPGKASNAGGVATSGLEMQQNSGRTQWAFEETDAKLHQIMVDIHANTVATAEEYGVAGDYVAGANLAGFRKVADTMVAMGLI
;
A
#
# COMPACT_ATOMS: atom_id res chain seq x y z
N MET A 1 24.63 4.85 -9.48
CA MET A 1 23.68 4.08 -10.31
C MET A 1 23.79 2.64 -9.81
N SER A 2 22.75 2.07 -9.21
CA SER A 2 22.72 0.63 -8.92
C SER A 2 22.80 -0.10 -10.25
N SER A 3 23.82 -0.93 -10.43
CA SER A 3 23.93 -1.79 -11.61
C SER A 3 22.96 -2.97 -11.42
N PHE A 4 21.87 -2.98 -12.17
CA PHE A 4 20.97 -4.13 -12.22
C PHE A 4 21.65 -5.28 -12.97
N ASP A 5 21.60 -6.47 -12.40
CA ASP A 5 22.16 -7.69 -13.04
C ASP A 5 21.16 -8.25 -14.07
N THR A 6 21.19 -7.72 -15.28
CA THR A 6 20.31 -8.15 -16.37
C THR A 6 20.56 -9.58 -16.83
N SER A 7 21.68 -10.22 -16.42
CA SER A 7 21.94 -11.65 -16.74
C SER A 7 20.95 -12.61 -16.06
N ARG A 8 20.25 -12.15 -15.03
CA ARG A 8 19.17 -12.89 -14.36
C ARG A 8 17.84 -12.87 -15.11
N LEU A 9 17.69 -12.02 -16.13
CA LEU A 9 16.51 -11.93 -16.98
C LEU A 9 16.69 -12.76 -18.25
N SER A 10 15.59 -13.30 -18.80
CA SER A 10 15.63 -13.87 -20.16
C SER A 10 15.96 -12.76 -21.18
N PRO A 11 16.52 -13.07 -22.36
CA PRO A 11 16.88 -12.07 -23.36
C PRO A 11 15.71 -11.13 -23.72
N ALA A 12 14.50 -11.66 -23.81
CA ALA A 12 13.29 -10.87 -24.10
C ALA A 12 13.00 -9.87 -22.97
N LEU A 13 13.00 -10.32 -21.71
CA LEU A 13 12.76 -9.45 -20.53
C LEU A 13 13.88 -8.43 -20.32
N ALA A 14 15.13 -8.81 -20.60
CA ALA A 14 16.27 -7.89 -20.57
C ALA A 14 16.09 -6.76 -21.60
N SER A 15 15.65 -7.08 -22.82
CA SER A 15 15.36 -6.08 -23.87
C SER A 15 14.27 -5.08 -23.44
N VAL A 16 13.19 -5.57 -22.80
CA VAL A 16 12.13 -4.69 -22.23
C VAL A 16 12.73 -3.77 -21.16
N PHE A 17 13.50 -4.34 -20.24
CA PHE A 17 14.11 -3.53 -19.15
C PHE A 17 15.07 -2.46 -19.70
N GLU A 18 15.93 -2.80 -20.64
CA GLU A 18 16.81 -1.84 -21.31
C GLU A 18 16.01 -0.73 -22.05
N SER A 19 14.85 -1.08 -22.62
CA SER A 19 13.97 -0.09 -23.26
C SER A 19 13.41 0.88 -22.23
N VAL A 20 12.97 0.41 -21.05
CA VAL A 20 12.53 1.27 -19.94
C VAL A 20 13.65 2.20 -19.50
N GLN A 21 14.87 1.69 -19.29
CA GLN A 21 16.02 2.53 -18.89
C GLN A 21 16.36 3.62 -19.93
N ARG A 22 16.27 3.30 -21.23
CA ARG A 22 16.54 4.28 -22.30
C ARG A 22 15.48 5.37 -22.38
N ARG A 23 14.20 5.02 -22.16
CA ARG A 23 13.08 6.00 -22.18
C ARG A 23 13.06 6.91 -20.97
N ASP A 24 13.45 6.39 -19.82
CA ASP A 24 13.32 7.05 -18.52
C ASP A 24 14.65 7.10 -17.74
N PRO A 25 15.73 7.67 -18.29
CA PRO A 25 17.10 7.49 -17.78
C PRO A 25 17.33 8.00 -16.35
N ALA A 26 16.47 8.88 -15.83
CA ALA A 26 16.59 9.48 -14.49
C ALA A 26 15.58 8.93 -13.48
N GLN A 27 14.95 7.77 -13.73
CA GLN A 27 13.85 7.26 -12.90
C GLN A 27 14.26 5.97 -12.16
N ALA A 28 15.23 6.09 -11.25
CA ALA A 28 15.84 4.96 -10.55
C ALA A 28 14.84 4.09 -9.76
N GLU A 29 13.88 4.71 -9.06
CA GLU A 29 12.86 3.99 -8.29
C GLU A 29 11.92 3.20 -9.20
N PHE A 30 11.58 3.76 -10.37
CA PHE A 30 10.78 3.07 -11.35
C PHE A 30 11.54 1.89 -11.98
N HIS A 31 12.83 2.07 -12.31
CA HIS A 31 13.67 0.97 -12.81
C HIS A 31 13.73 -0.20 -11.84
N GLN A 32 13.91 0.07 -10.55
CA GLN A 32 13.93 -0.95 -9.52
C GLN A 32 12.64 -1.78 -9.50
N ALA A 33 11.49 -1.10 -9.47
CA ALA A 33 10.20 -1.77 -9.43
C ALA A 33 9.94 -2.64 -10.68
N VAL A 34 10.27 -2.14 -11.87
CA VAL A 34 10.15 -2.91 -13.11
C VAL A 34 11.07 -4.12 -13.08
N TYR A 35 12.34 -3.95 -12.68
CA TYR A 35 13.30 -5.05 -12.62
C TYR A 35 12.83 -6.18 -11.68
N GLU A 36 12.36 -5.83 -10.47
CA GLU A 36 11.85 -6.80 -9.49
C GLU A 36 10.64 -7.60 -10.02
N VAL A 37 9.71 -6.93 -10.70
CA VAL A 37 8.57 -7.62 -11.32
C VAL A 37 9.02 -8.52 -12.46
N LEU A 38 9.89 -8.06 -13.37
CA LEU A 38 10.36 -8.85 -14.49
C LEU A 38 11.11 -10.12 -14.04
N LEU A 39 11.86 -10.06 -12.93
CA LEU A 39 12.50 -11.25 -12.35
C LEU A 39 11.49 -12.32 -11.94
N THR A 40 10.34 -11.91 -11.39
CA THR A 40 9.36 -12.86 -10.86
C THR A 40 8.40 -13.41 -11.90
N ILE A 41 8.14 -12.68 -13.00
CA ILE A 41 7.19 -13.10 -14.05
C ILE A 41 7.82 -13.95 -15.17
N ALA A 42 9.12 -14.22 -15.11
CA ALA A 42 9.81 -15.01 -16.14
C ALA A 42 9.13 -16.37 -16.46
N PRO A 43 8.73 -17.19 -15.44
CA PRO A 43 8.04 -18.46 -15.71
C PRO A 43 6.69 -18.28 -16.43
N LEU A 44 6.01 -17.18 -16.17
CA LEU A 44 4.73 -16.84 -16.80
C LEU A 44 4.94 -16.42 -18.26
N ALA A 45 5.93 -15.57 -18.53
CA ALA A 45 6.24 -15.13 -19.89
C ALA A 45 6.65 -16.31 -20.81
N GLU A 46 7.31 -17.34 -20.27
CA GLU A 46 7.68 -18.54 -21.01
C GLU A 46 6.47 -19.44 -21.36
N ARG A 47 5.45 -19.47 -20.49
CA ARG A 47 4.25 -20.30 -20.70
C ARG A 47 3.20 -19.65 -21.58
N HIS A 48 3.28 -18.33 -21.79
CA HIS A 48 2.30 -17.51 -22.51
C HIS A 48 2.93 -16.76 -23.68
N PRO A 49 3.25 -17.45 -24.81
CA PRO A 49 3.86 -16.81 -25.97
C PRO A 49 3.00 -15.69 -26.58
N GLU A 50 1.68 -15.76 -26.42
CA GLU A 50 0.73 -14.72 -26.82
C GLU A 50 1.02 -13.35 -26.16
N TYR A 51 1.67 -13.31 -25.01
CA TYR A 51 2.06 -12.05 -24.38
C TYR A 51 3.18 -11.35 -25.17
N ALA A 52 4.07 -12.11 -25.79
CA ALA A 52 5.10 -11.55 -26.66
C ALA A 52 4.49 -11.05 -27.99
N ASP A 53 3.57 -11.81 -28.58
CA ASP A 53 2.92 -11.47 -29.84
C ASP A 53 2.14 -10.15 -29.78
N LEU A 54 1.57 -9.84 -28.61
CA LEU A 54 0.82 -8.61 -28.34
C LEU A 54 1.61 -7.54 -27.58
N ALA A 55 2.92 -7.74 -27.40
CA ALA A 55 3.80 -6.86 -26.63
C ALA A 55 3.23 -6.48 -25.24
N ILE A 56 2.61 -7.45 -24.56
CA ILE A 56 1.90 -7.21 -23.30
C ILE A 56 2.85 -6.66 -22.23
N ILE A 57 4.06 -7.21 -22.12
CA ILE A 57 5.03 -6.80 -21.11
C ILE A 57 5.52 -5.37 -21.39
N ASP A 58 5.82 -5.05 -22.66
CA ASP A 58 6.20 -3.70 -23.07
C ASP A 58 5.11 -2.67 -22.75
N ARG A 59 3.84 -3.04 -22.91
CA ARG A 59 2.68 -2.19 -22.63
C ARG A 59 2.41 -2.06 -21.15
N ILE A 60 2.61 -3.09 -20.34
CA ILE A 60 2.42 -3.03 -18.87
C ILE A 60 3.48 -2.14 -18.20
N VAL A 61 4.71 -2.09 -18.72
CA VAL A 61 5.76 -1.23 -18.14
C VAL A 61 5.70 0.23 -18.63
N GLU A 62 4.83 0.53 -19.60
CA GLU A 62 4.60 1.90 -20.10
C GLU A 62 3.24 2.40 -19.62
N PRO A 63 3.16 3.52 -18.86
CA PRO A 63 1.86 4.06 -18.42
C PRO A 63 1.04 4.57 -19.61
N GLU A 64 -0.27 4.34 -19.57
CA GLU A 64 -1.19 4.83 -20.61
C GLU A 64 -1.19 6.36 -20.71
N ARG A 65 -1.05 7.06 -19.56
CA ARG A 65 -0.97 8.54 -19.52
C ARG A 65 -0.15 9.02 -18.33
N GLN A 66 0.60 10.10 -18.56
CA GLN A 66 1.33 10.82 -17.53
C GLN A 66 0.93 12.29 -17.57
N LEU A 67 0.43 12.80 -16.46
CA LEU A 67 0.00 14.19 -16.30
C LEU A 67 0.94 14.88 -15.33
N GLN A 68 1.51 16.01 -15.73
CA GLN A 68 2.25 16.93 -14.88
C GLN A 68 1.68 18.32 -15.06
N PHE A 69 1.37 18.99 -13.96
CA PHE A 69 0.76 20.30 -14.00
C PHE A 69 1.29 21.21 -12.88
N ARG A 70 1.16 22.50 -13.10
CA ARG A 70 1.54 23.53 -12.14
C ARG A 70 0.40 23.77 -11.14
N VAL A 71 0.76 23.87 -9.85
CA VAL A 71 -0.17 24.13 -8.75
C VAL A 71 0.24 25.45 -8.05
N PRO A 72 -0.28 26.62 -8.46
CA PRO A 72 -0.03 27.88 -7.78
C PRO A 72 -0.99 28.04 -6.59
N TRP A 73 -0.49 28.53 -5.47
CA TRP A 73 -1.30 28.80 -4.27
C TRP A 73 -0.67 29.93 -3.45
N ALA A 74 -1.48 30.56 -2.58
CA ALA A 74 -1.01 31.63 -1.68
C ALA A 74 -0.95 31.13 -0.24
N ASP A 75 0.12 31.47 0.49
CA ASP A 75 0.20 31.26 1.94
C ASP A 75 -0.67 32.26 2.71
N ASP A 76 -0.68 32.16 4.04
CA ASP A 76 -1.47 33.03 4.90
C ASP A 76 -0.94 34.50 4.92
N LEU A 77 0.28 34.72 4.47
CA LEU A 77 0.89 36.03 4.33
C LEU A 77 0.66 36.65 2.94
N GLY A 78 0.02 35.91 2.02
CA GLY A 78 -0.22 36.35 0.64
C GLY A 78 0.93 36.09 -0.33
N ASN A 79 1.99 35.39 0.08
CA ASN A 79 3.07 35.02 -0.84
C ASN A 79 2.60 33.90 -1.76
N ILE A 80 3.01 34.01 -3.02
CA ILE A 80 2.64 33.00 -4.04
C ILE A 80 3.69 31.90 -4.10
N HIS A 81 3.23 30.66 -3.99
CA HIS A 81 4.01 29.45 -4.12
C HIS A 81 3.59 28.68 -5.37
N VAL A 82 4.51 27.89 -5.92
CA VAL A 82 4.26 27.06 -7.09
C VAL A 82 4.82 25.67 -6.85
N ASN A 83 3.94 24.68 -6.82
CA ASN A 83 4.28 23.28 -6.74
C ASN A 83 3.98 22.55 -8.04
N ARG A 84 4.51 21.32 -8.16
CA ARG A 84 4.20 20.40 -9.26
C ARG A 84 3.18 19.36 -8.80
N GLY A 85 2.11 19.22 -9.56
CA GLY A 85 1.15 18.14 -9.43
C GLY A 85 1.42 17.05 -10.47
N PHE A 86 1.18 15.80 -10.09
CA PHE A 86 1.36 14.62 -10.93
C PHE A 86 0.16 13.69 -10.83
N ARG A 87 -0.23 13.06 -11.95
CA ARG A 87 -1.10 11.89 -12.02
C ARG A 87 -0.61 10.96 -13.10
N VAL A 88 -0.27 9.73 -12.74
CA VAL A 88 0.05 8.66 -13.67
C VAL A 88 -1.14 7.71 -13.71
N GLN A 89 -1.80 7.66 -14.85
CA GLN A 89 -2.85 6.72 -15.21
C GLN A 89 -2.14 5.56 -15.89
N PHE A 90 -1.88 4.50 -15.09
CA PHE A 90 -0.88 3.53 -15.51
C PHE A 90 -1.48 2.44 -16.41
N ASN A 91 -2.54 1.77 -15.94
CA ASN A 91 -3.19 0.70 -16.68
C ASN A 91 -4.67 0.63 -16.31
N SER A 92 -5.55 0.59 -17.29
CA SER A 92 -7.01 0.57 -17.15
C SER A 92 -7.67 -0.75 -17.55
N ALA A 93 -6.90 -1.80 -17.83
CA ALA A 93 -7.45 -3.08 -18.31
C ALA A 93 -8.49 -3.69 -17.36
N LEU A 94 -8.33 -3.56 -16.04
CA LEU A 94 -9.24 -4.11 -15.05
C LEU A 94 -10.33 -3.14 -14.59
N GLY A 95 -10.33 -1.89 -15.03
CA GLY A 95 -11.30 -0.88 -14.64
C GLY A 95 -10.70 0.53 -14.51
N PRO A 96 -11.43 1.49 -13.93
CA PRO A 96 -10.95 2.86 -13.73
C PRO A 96 -9.59 2.89 -13.03
N TYR A 97 -8.70 3.80 -13.43
CA TYR A 97 -7.44 3.97 -12.72
C TYR A 97 -7.70 4.23 -11.24
N LYS A 98 -7.01 3.53 -10.36
CA LYS A 98 -7.21 3.65 -8.92
C LYS A 98 -5.88 3.72 -8.20
N GLY A 99 -5.75 4.70 -7.31
CA GLY A 99 -4.58 4.82 -6.43
C GLY A 99 -4.48 6.18 -5.76
N GLY A 100 -3.70 6.23 -4.69
CA GLY A 100 -3.60 7.38 -3.79
C GLY A 100 -2.91 8.61 -4.39
N LEU A 101 -3.14 9.75 -3.74
CA LEU A 101 -2.41 11.00 -3.93
C LEU A 101 -1.46 11.19 -2.75
N ARG A 102 -0.19 11.45 -3.03
CA ARG A 102 0.84 11.72 -2.01
C ARG A 102 1.25 13.19 -2.03
N PHE A 103 1.17 13.85 -0.88
CA PHE A 103 1.71 15.21 -0.72
C PHE A 103 2.95 15.14 0.19
N HIS A 104 4.11 15.27 -0.45
CA HIS A 104 5.39 15.21 0.25
C HIS A 104 6.48 15.89 -0.60
N PRO A 105 7.45 16.61 0.01
CA PRO A 105 8.51 17.30 -0.75
C PRO A 105 9.34 16.43 -1.68
N SER A 106 9.46 15.12 -1.38
CA SER A 106 10.21 14.18 -2.23
C SER A 106 9.46 13.75 -3.49
N VAL A 107 8.18 14.08 -3.65
CA VAL A 107 7.38 13.62 -4.78
C VAL A 107 7.95 14.14 -6.10
N ASN A 108 8.21 13.21 -6.99
CA ASN A 108 8.64 13.45 -8.36
C ASN A 108 8.01 12.39 -9.29
N LEU A 109 8.22 12.51 -10.59
CA LEU A 109 7.62 11.62 -11.57
C LEU A 109 8.09 10.16 -11.41
N SER A 110 9.37 9.92 -11.08
CA SER A 110 9.91 8.57 -10.87
C SER A 110 9.17 7.83 -9.73
N ILE A 111 8.99 8.52 -8.60
CA ILE A 111 8.26 7.98 -7.43
C ILE A 111 6.80 7.70 -7.79
N ILE A 112 6.14 8.61 -8.52
CA ILE A 112 4.74 8.43 -8.89
C ILE A 112 4.58 7.31 -9.92
N LYS A 113 5.50 7.16 -10.88
CA LYS A 113 5.50 6.02 -11.83
C LYS A 113 5.73 4.70 -11.12
N PHE A 114 6.74 4.62 -10.25
CA PHE A 114 7.00 3.44 -9.43
C PHE A 114 5.75 3.00 -8.66
N LEU A 115 5.17 3.93 -7.89
CA LEU A 115 3.98 3.64 -7.09
C LEU A 115 2.75 3.30 -7.95
N GLY A 116 2.62 3.90 -9.13
CA GLY A 116 1.55 3.61 -10.09
C GLY A 116 1.69 2.21 -10.71
N PHE A 117 2.89 1.80 -11.03
CA PHE A 117 3.22 0.47 -11.54
C PHE A 117 2.89 -0.63 -10.52
N GLU A 118 3.37 -0.49 -9.29
CA GLU A 118 3.04 -1.42 -8.19
C GLU A 118 1.53 -1.48 -7.91
N GLN A 119 0.84 -0.35 -8.08
CA GLN A 119 -0.60 -0.27 -7.84
C GLN A 119 -1.42 -1.12 -8.81
N ILE A 120 -0.94 -1.37 -10.04
CA ILE A 120 -1.62 -2.24 -11.02
C ILE A 120 -1.83 -3.64 -10.40
N PHE A 121 -0.77 -4.25 -9.92
CA PHE A 121 -0.78 -5.62 -9.42
C PHE A 121 -1.50 -5.73 -8.07
N LYS A 122 -1.29 -4.75 -7.20
CA LYS A 122 -2.00 -4.67 -5.93
C LYS A 122 -3.52 -4.61 -6.12
N ASN A 123 -4.00 -3.80 -7.06
CA ASN A 123 -5.43 -3.71 -7.36
C ASN A 123 -5.95 -4.99 -8.02
N ALA A 124 -5.17 -5.59 -8.92
CA ALA A 124 -5.53 -6.84 -9.58
C ALA A 124 -5.77 -7.98 -8.58
N LEU A 125 -4.95 -8.06 -7.52
CA LEU A 125 -5.08 -9.08 -6.47
C LEU A 125 -6.41 -8.99 -5.72
N THR A 126 -6.98 -7.79 -5.55
CA THR A 126 -8.25 -7.62 -4.81
C THR A 126 -9.45 -8.28 -5.47
N GLY A 127 -9.36 -8.67 -6.76
CA GLY A 127 -10.50 -9.18 -7.51
C GLY A 127 -11.52 -8.11 -7.94
N LEU A 128 -11.39 -6.88 -7.45
CA LEU A 128 -12.30 -5.79 -7.75
C LEU A 128 -11.98 -5.11 -9.10
N PRO A 129 -12.97 -4.51 -9.79
CA PRO A 129 -12.80 -3.87 -11.09
C PRO A 129 -12.09 -2.52 -10.95
N MET A 130 -10.78 -2.55 -10.81
CA MET A 130 -9.92 -1.37 -10.62
C MET A 130 -8.62 -1.52 -11.40
N GLY A 131 -8.31 -0.53 -12.22
CA GLY A 131 -7.00 -0.37 -12.83
C GLY A 131 -5.96 0.20 -11.87
N GLY A 132 -4.78 0.54 -12.37
CA GLY A 132 -3.67 1.11 -11.60
C GLY A 132 -3.41 2.57 -11.93
N GLY A 133 -3.25 3.40 -10.91
CA GLY A 133 -2.83 4.79 -11.05
C GLY A 133 -2.24 5.34 -9.76
N LYS A 134 -1.51 6.43 -9.88
CA LYS A 134 -0.91 7.14 -8.72
C LYS A 134 -0.77 8.62 -9.03
N GLY A 135 -0.82 9.43 -7.98
CA GLY A 135 -0.60 10.87 -8.13
C GLY A 135 -0.03 11.51 -6.89
N GLY A 136 0.12 12.82 -6.95
CA GLY A 136 0.61 13.60 -5.83
C GLY A 136 1.21 14.93 -6.22
N ALA A 137 1.88 15.56 -5.26
CA ALA A 137 2.59 16.82 -5.45
C ALA A 137 3.78 16.93 -4.50
N ASP A 138 4.76 17.74 -4.88
CA ASP A 138 5.92 18.11 -4.06
C ASP A 138 5.58 19.12 -2.94
N PHE A 139 4.34 19.13 -2.51
CA PHE A 139 3.81 19.96 -1.44
C PHE A 139 3.96 19.29 -0.08
N ASP A 140 4.43 20.02 0.92
CA ASP A 140 4.48 19.56 2.32
C ASP A 140 3.31 20.15 3.12
N PRO A 141 2.32 19.35 3.53
CA PRO A 141 1.23 19.84 4.36
C PRO A 141 1.61 20.05 5.83
N LYS A 142 2.80 19.56 6.26
CA LYS A 142 3.23 19.73 7.65
C LYS A 142 3.50 21.18 7.97
N GLY A 143 2.98 21.64 9.10
CA GLY A 143 3.17 23.03 9.55
C GLY A 143 2.38 24.07 8.78
N LYS A 144 1.54 23.66 7.82
CA LYS A 144 0.62 24.55 7.10
C LYS A 144 -0.71 24.67 7.81
N SER A 145 -1.31 25.86 7.73
CA SER A 145 -2.67 26.09 8.22
C SER A 145 -3.70 25.31 7.38
N ASP A 146 -4.88 25.07 7.95
CA ASP A 146 -5.99 24.46 7.22
C ASP A 146 -6.40 25.28 5.99
N ALA A 147 -6.29 26.62 6.09
CA ALA A 147 -6.59 27.54 4.99
C ALA A 147 -5.55 27.41 3.85
N GLU A 148 -4.26 27.28 4.17
CA GLU A 148 -3.20 27.04 3.19
C GLU A 148 -3.38 25.70 2.48
N VAL A 149 -3.62 24.61 3.25
CA VAL A 149 -3.86 23.29 2.70
C VAL A 149 -5.12 23.28 1.82
N MET A 150 -6.18 23.96 2.22
CA MET A 150 -7.40 24.09 1.42
C MET A 150 -7.12 24.81 0.08
N ARG A 151 -6.41 25.94 0.09
CA ARG A 151 -6.05 26.67 -1.15
C ARG A 151 -5.21 25.81 -2.08
N PHE A 152 -4.23 25.09 -1.52
CA PHE A 152 -3.43 24.14 -2.30
C PHE A 152 -4.30 23.03 -2.93
N CYS A 153 -5.14 22.36 -2.14
CA CYS A 153 -6.03 21.29 -2.60
C CYS A 153 -7.01 21.77 -3.69
N GLN A 154 -7.53 22.98 -3.56
CA GLN A 154 -8.42 23.58 -4.55
C GLN A 154 -7.68 23.86 -5.87
N SER A 155 -6.48 24.41 -5.81
CA SER A 155 -5.65 24.65 -6.99
C SER A 155 -5.26 23.34 -7.67
N PHE A 156 -4.81 22.34 -6.90
CA PHE A 156 -4.47 20.99 -7.40
C PHE A 156 -5.67 20.33 -8.10
N MET A 157 -6.85 20.35 -7.47
CA MET A 157 -8.07 19.75 -8.02
C MET A 157 -8.58 20.50 -9.26
N THR A 158 -8.34 21.80 -9.38
CA THR A 158 -8.73 22.58 -10.55
C THR A 158 -8.11 22.01 -11.83
N GLU A 159 -6.86 21.59 -11.80
CA GLU A 159 -6.21 20.90 -12.93
C GLU A 159 -6.62 19.43 -13.01
N LEU A 160 -6.53 18.70 -11.89
CA LEU A 160 -6.78 17.26 -11.87
C LEU A 160 -8.22 16.90 -12.28
N SER A 161 -9.21 17.73 -11.97
CA SER A 161 -10.63 17.48 -12.25
C SER A 161 -10.96 17.24 -13.73
N ARG A 162 -10.08 17.63 -14.65
CA ARG A 162 -10.26 17.42 -16.10
C ARG A 162 -9.99 15.98 -16.52
N HIS A 163 -9.35 15.20 -15.67
CA HIS A 163 -8.78 13.90 -15.99
C HIS A 163 -9.31 12.76 -15.14
N ILE A 164 -10.14 13.07 -14.13
CA ILE A 164 -10.68 12.09 -13.18
C ILE A 164 -12.21 12.04 -13.22
N GLY A 165 -12.75 10.95 -12.76
CA GLY A 165 -14.19 10.69 -12.67
C GLY A 165 -14.48 9.30 -12.14
N PRO A 166 -15.73 9.02 -11.69
CA PRO A 166 -16.09 7.73 -11.09
C PRO A 166 -15.77 6.52 -11.96
N ASP A 167 -15.86 6.68 -13.27
CA ASP A 167 -15.70 5.61 -14.26
C ASP A 167 -14.39 5.73 -15.07
N THR A 168 -13.55 6.71 -14.75
CA THR A 168 -12.31 6.98 -15.48
C THR A 168 -11.09 6.80 -14.58
N ASP A 169 -11.03 7.57 -13.49
CA ASP A 169 -9.89 7.60 -12.57
C ASP A 169 -10.35 8.06 -11.19
N VAL A 170 -10.11 7.25 -10.17
CA VAL A 170 -10.59 7.47 -8.81
C VAL A 170 -9.42 7.57 -7.83
N PRO A 171 -8.90 8.78 -7.57
CA PRO A 171 -7.88 8.99 -6.56
C PRO A 171 -8.35 8.69 -5.13
N ALA A 172 -7.37 8.44 -4.26
CA ALA A 172 -7.57 8.21 -2.82
C ALA A 172 -6.53 8.97 -2.00
N GLY A 173 -6.56 8.83 -0.67
CA GLY A 173 -5.50 9.31 0.21
C GLY A 173 -4.24 8.43 0.17
N ASP A 174 -3.12 9.03 0.54
CA ASP A 174 -1.81 8.43 0.80
C ASP A 174 -1.03 9.37 1.74
N ILE A 175 0.29 9.24 1.86
CA ILE A 175 1.12 10.12 2.71
C ILE A 175 0.80 11.60 2.44
N GLY A 176 0.49 12.35 3.49
CA GLY A 176 0.15 13.76 3.42
C GLY A 176 -1.25 14.08 2.86
N VAL A 177 -2.06 13.06 2.56
CA VAL A 177 -3.44 13.21 2.07
C VAL A 177 -4.38 12.34 2.89
N GLY A 178 -5.03 12.93 3.86
CA GLY A 178 -6.05 12.30 4.69
C GLY A 178 -7.46 12.77 4.34
N GLY A 179 -8.42 12.52 5.25
CA GLY A 179 -9.82 12.91 5.06
C GLY A 179 -10.03 14.41 4.88
N ARG A 180 -9.19 15.26 5.50
CA ARG A 180 -9.20 16.72 5.35
C ARG A 180 -8.90 17.12 3.89
N GLU A 181 -7.79 16.65 3.34
CA GLU A 181 -7.36 16.95 1.97
C GLU A 181 -8.36 16.38 0.94
N ILE A 182 -8.84 15.16 1.14
CA ILE A 182 -9.89 14.54 0.32
C ILE A 182 -11.14 15.40 0.35
N GLY A 183 -11.54 15.93 1.52
CA GLY A 183 -12.69 16.82 1.67
C GLY A 183 -12.54 18.11 0.86
N TYR A 184 -11.38 18.79 0.96
CA TYR A 184 -11.12 20.02 0.21
C TYR A 184 -11.10 19.77 -1.31
N MET A 185 -10.51 18.67 -1.75
CA MET A 185 -10.49 18.28 -3.16
C MET A 185 -11.88 17.92 -3.68
N PHE A 186 -12.67 17.15 -2.91
CA PHE A 186 -14.04 16.80 -3.28
C PHE A 186 -14.94 18.02 -3.38
N GLY A 187 -14.86 18.95 -2.43
CA GLY A 187 -15.59 20.22 -2.45
C GLY A 187 -15.29 21.05 -3.71
N GLN A 188 -14.00 21.13 -4.09
CA GLN A 188 -13.60 21.84 -5.31
C GLN A 188 -14.08 21.13 -6.58
N TYR A 189 -13.95 19.81 -6.66
CA TYR A 189 -14.46 19.02 -7.80
C TYR A 189 -15.96 19.25 -8.00
N LYS A 190 -16.73 19.14 -6.90
CA LYS A 190 -18.19 19.38 -6.94
C LYS A 190 -18.54 20.76 -7.51
N ARG A 191 -17.79 21.81 -7.12
CA ARG A 191 -17.98 23.17 -7.64
C ARG A 191 -17.68 23.27 -9.13
N LEU A 192 -16.57 22.67 -9.58
CA LEU A 192 -16.14 22.73 -10.98
C LEU A 192 -17.08 21.96 -11.92
N LYS A 193 -17.53 20.79 -11.48
CA LYS A 193 -18.39 19.90 -12.29
C LYS A 193 -19.89 20.18 -12.14
N ASN A 194 -20.29 20.95 -11.14
CA ASN A 194 -21.69 21.17 -10.75
C ASN A 194 -22.48 19.85 -10.58
N ARG A 195 -21.80 18.82 -9.99
CA ARG A 195 -22.34 17.47 -9.77
C ARG A 195 -21.86 16.92 -8.45
N PHE A 196 -22.69 16.09 -7.81
CA PHE A 196 -22.29 15.29 -6.65
C PHE A 196 -21.89 13.89 -7.12
N ASP A 197 -20.68 13.77 -7.66
CA ASP A 197 -20.12 12.48 -8.10
C ASP A 197 -19.43 11.82 -6.91
N ALA A 198 -20.19 11.12 -6.07
CA ALA A 198 -19.66 10.50 -4.86
C ALA A 198 -18.48 9.55 -5.13
N GLY A 199 -18.47 8.88 -6.27
CA GLY A 199 -17.46 7.92 -6.68
C GLY A 199 -16.15 8.52 -7.19
N VAL A 200 -16.01 9.85 -7.30
CA VAL A 200 -14.80 10.46 -7.89
C VAL A 200 -13.54 10.33 -7.05
N LEU A 201 -13.68 10.21 -5.73
CA LEU A 201 -12.61 10.04 -4.76
C LEU A 201 -13.01 9.01 -3.72
N THR A 202 -12.06 8.28 -3.15
CA THR A 202 -12.27 7.43 -1.97
C THR A 202 -11.49 7.93 -0.75
N GLY A 203 -11.88 7.46 0.43
CA GLY A 203 -11.40 7.99 1.71
C GLY A 203 -12.21 9.19 2.19
N LYS A 204 -13.45 9.27 1.74
CA LYS A 204 -14.40 10.32 2.14
C LYS A 204 -14.92 10.12 3.57
N GLY A 205 -15.43 11.19 4.17
CA GLY A 205 -16.17 11.10 5.42
C GLY A 205 -17.52 10.38 5.25
N LEU A 206 -17.98 9.71 6.29
CA LEU A 206 -19.21 8.89 6.28
C LEU A 206 -20.46 9.67 5.85
N THR A 207 -20.54 10.95 6.19
CA THR A 207 -21.69 11.79 5.88
C THR A 207 -21.78 12.25 4.42
N TRP A 208 -20.75 11.99 3.61
CA TRP A 208 -20.68 12.43 2.21
C TRP A 208 -20.10 11.38 1.26
N GLY A 209 -20.43 10.12 1.53
CA GLY A 209 -20.16 8.99 0.65
C GLY A 209 -18.96 8.13 1.00
N GLY A 210 -18.41 8.27 2.20
CA GLY A 210 -17.38 7.39 2.73
C GLY A 210 -17.92 6.04 3.19
N SER A 211 -17.03 5.07 3.33
CA SER A 211 -17.33 3.72 3.79
C SER A 211 -16.88 3.51 5.23
N PHE A 212 -17.67 2.78 6.01
CA PHE A 212 -17.22 2.18 7.26
C PHE A 212 -16.03 1.24 7.02
N ALA A 213 -15.31 0.92 8.07
CA ALA A 213 -14.11 0.08 8.10
C ALA A 213 -12.94 0.59 7.23
N ARG A 214 -13.05 1.79 6.59
CA ARG A 214 -11.96 2.30 5.72
C ARG A 214 -10.70 2.67 6.52
N THR A 215 -10.88 3.18 7.73
CA THR A 215 -9.78 3.55 8.63
C THR A 215 -9.02 2.32 9.09
N GLU A 216 -9.74 1.27 9.43
CA GLU A 216 -9.25 -0.01 9.96
C GLU A 216 -8.64 -0.89 8.87
N ALA A 217 -9.10 -0.73 7.65
CA ALA A 217 -8.97 -1.69 6.55
C ALA A 217 -7.56 -2.19 6.26
N THR A 218 -6.54 -1.33 6.34
CA THR A 218 -5.16 -1.77 6.03
C THR A 218 -4.62 -2.66 7.14
N GLY A 219 -4.82 -2.25 8.40
CA GLY A 219 -4.41 -3.05 9.57
C GLY A 219 -5.20 -4.35 9.71
N TYR A 220 -6.52 -4.28 9.55
CA TYR A 220 -7.39 -5.45 9.60
C TYR A 220 -7.05 -6.43 8.47
N GLY A 221 -6.93 -5.93 7.24
CA GLY A 221 -6.59 -6.75 6.09
C GLY A 221 -5.23 -7.43 6.23
N LEU A 222 -4.22 -6.73 6.76
CA LEU A 222 -2.93 -7.31 7.08
C LEU A 222 -3.06 -8.53 7.99
N VAL A 223 -3.84 -8.39 9.06
CA VAL A 223 -4.02 -9.46 10.05
C VAL A 223 -4.85 -10.61 9.48
N TYR A 224 -5.87 -10.34 8.65
CA TYR A 224 -6.62 -11.39 7.97
C TYR A 224 -5.72 -12.20 7.03
N PHE A 225 -4.89 -11.54 6.22
CA PHE A 225 -3.92 -12.22 5.37
C PHE A 225 -2.92 -13.07 6.18
N ALA A 226 -2.36 -12.50 7.25
CA ALA A 226 -1.45 -13.20 8.14
C ALA A 226 -2.12 -14.39 8.86
N ALA A 227 -3.42 -14.29 9.18
CA ALA A 227 -4.20 -15.39 9.74
C ALA A 227 -4.30 -16.58 8.78
N GLU A 228 -4.53 -16.33 7.48
CA GLU A 228 -4.53 -17.37 6.45
C GLU A 228 -3.15 -18.04 6.31
N MET A 229 -2.07 -17.25 6.39
CA MET A 229 -0.71 -17.80 6.37
C MET A 229 -0.44 -18.71 7.59
N LEU A 230 -0.91 -18.32 8.77
CA LEU A 230 -0.81 -19.16 9.99
C LEU A 230 -1.67 -20.42 9.84
N ALA A 231 -2.89 -20.30 9.33
CA ALA A 231 -3.79 -21.43 9.08
C ALA A 231 -3.18 -22.45 8.10
N ALA A 232 -2.52 -21.99 7.05
CA ALA A 232 -1.77 -22.85 6.11
C ALA A 232 -0.64 -23.65 6.79
N LYS A 233 -0.13 -23.16 7.93
CA LYS A 233 0.84 -23.86 8.78
C LYS A 233 0.18 -24.66 9.94
N GLY A 234 -1.13 -24.78 9.97
CA GLY A 234 -1.88 -25.50 11.02
C GLY A 234 -1.92 -24.79 12.37
N THR A 235 -1.75 -23.47 12.40
CA THR A 235 -1.75 -22.65 13.63
C THR A 235 -2.64 -21.41 13.46
N SER A 236 -2.73 -20.55 14.47
CA SER A 236 -3.54 -19.34 14.47
C SER A 236 -2.85 -18.22 15.25
N PHE A 237 -3.47 -17.05 15.34
CA PHE A 237 -3.02 -15.96 16.22
C PHE A 237 -3.20 -16.25 17.72
N ASP A 238 -4.07 -17.20 18.08
CA ASP A 238 -4.37 -17.49 19.47
C ASP A 238 -3.09 -17.89 20.24
N GLY A 239 -2.83 -17.17 21.32
CA GLY A 239 -1.63 -17.32 22.15
C GLY A 239 -0.31 -16.87 21.54
N LYS A 240 -0.29 -16.29 20.32
CA LYS A 240 0.94 -15.81 19.69
C LYS A 240 1.38 -14.47 20.27
N ARG A 241 2.69 -14.30 20.38
CA ARG A 241 3.33 -13.01 20.65
C ARG A 241 3.56 -12.26 19.34
N VAL A 242 3.09 -11.04 19.27
CA VAL A 242 3.16 -10.21 18.07
C VAL A 242 3.91 -8.92 18.34
N VAL A 243 4.77 -8.52 17.42
CA VAL A 243 5.43 -7.22 17.41
C VAL A 243 4.96 -6.44 16.20
N VAL A 244 4.57 -5.17 16.42
CA VAL A 244 4.07 -4.28 15.37
C VAL A 244 4.93 -3.03 15.36
N SER A 245 5.63 -2.74 14.26
CA SER A 245 6.33 -1.46 14.16
C SER A 245 5.37 -0.32 13.79
N GLY A 246 5.69 0.87 14.26
CA GLY A 246 4.83 2.03 14.09
C GLY A 246 3.75 2.15 15.16
N SER A 247 3.06 3.27 15.13
CA SER A 247 1.91 3.59 15.98
C SER A 247 0.94 4.54 15.23
N GLY A 248 1.00 4.48 13.92
CA GLY A 248 0.04 5.13 13.03
C GLY A 248 -1.17 4.22 12.76
N ASN A 249 -2.01 4.65 11.84
CA ASN A 249 -3.27 3.99 11.52
C ASN A 249 -3.13 2.48 11.27
N VAL A 250 -2.19 2.07 10.41
CA VAL A 250 -1.99 0.65 10.08
C VAL A 250 -1.60 -0.15 11.31
N ALA A 251 -0.65 0.35 12.11
CA ALA A 251 -0.14 -0.33 13.30
C ALA A 251 -1.21 -0.46 14.40
N ILE A 252 -1.96 0.62 14.66
CA ILE A 252 -3.03 0.61 15.67
C ILE A 252 -4.09 -0.44 15.35
N TYR A 253 -4.58 -0.47 14.10
CA TYR A 253 -5.64 -1.40 13.72
C TYR A 253 -5.13 -2.83 13.46
N ALA A 254 -3.86 -3.01 13.08
CA ALA A 254 -3.23 -4.33 13.10
C ALA A 254 -3.13 -4.89 14.54
N THR A 255 -2.73 -4.04 15.50
CA THR A 255 -2.70 -4.41 16.92
C THR A 255 -4.08 -4.81 17.42
N GLU A 256 -5.09 -4.00 17.14
CA GLU A 256 -6.47 -4.27 17.55
C GLU A 256 -7.00 -5.60 17.00
N LYS A 257 -6.84 -5.83 15.69
CA LYS A 257 -7.34 -7.05 15.04
C LYS A 257 -6.57 -8.30 15.49
N ALA A 258 -5.24 -8.21 15.64
CA ALA A 258 -4.44 -9.34 16.14
C ALA A 258 -4.87 -9.77 17.55
N GLN A 259 -5.15 -8.80 18.43
CA GLN A 259 -5.67 -9.09 19.77
C GLN A 259 -7.09 -9.66 19.73
N GLN A 260 -7.96 -9.18 18.82
CA GLN A 260 -9.29 -9.77 18.61
C GLN A 260 -9.22 -11.25 18.19
N LEU A 261 -8.12 -11.66 17.53
CA LEU A 261 -7.87 -13.04 17.13
C LEU A 261 -7.08 -13.86 18.17
N GLY A 262 -6.91 -13.34 19.39
CA GLY A 262 -6.31 -14.04 20.52
C GLY A 262 -4.79 -13.85 20.69
N ALA A 263 -4.17 -13.00 19.91
CA ALA A 263 -2.75 -12.71 20.07
C ALA A 263 -2.46 -11.74 21.24
N THR A 264 -1.25 -11.78 21.76
CA THR A 264 -0.70 -10.75 22.63
C THR A 264 0.25 -9.86 21.82
N VAL A 265 -0.16 -8.63 21.50
CA VAL A 265 0.76 -7.66 20.88
C VAL A 265 1.60 -7.03 21.97
N VAL A 266 2.89 -7.37 22.01
CA VAL A 266 3.80 -7.03 23.10
C VAL A 266 4.61 -5.76 22.88
N ALA A 267 4.70 -5.27 21.63
CA ALA A 267 5.47 -4.06 21.36
C ALA A 267 4.89 -3.27 20.17
N VAL A 268 5.00 -1.94 20.29
CA VAL A 268 4.75 -0.96 19.20
C VAL A 268 5.84 0.11 19.23
N SER A 269 6.06 0.80 18.09
CA SER A 269 7.12 1.81 17.98
C SER A 269 6.64 3.13 17.38
N ASP A 270 7.45 4.16 17.53
CA ASP A 270 7.40 5.37 16.69
C ASP A 270 8.82 5.90 16.47
N SER A 271 8.95 7.12 15.90
CA SER A 271 10.27 7.71 15.63
C SER A 271 11.07 8.10 16.88
N SER A 272 10.52 7.96 18.09
CA SER A 272 11.21 8.23 19.35
C SER A 272 11.77 6.96 20.01
N GLY A 273 11.35 5.77 19.54
CA GLY A 273 11.72 4.49 20.12
C GLY A 273 10.56 3.49 20.08
N TYR A 274 10.59 2.51 20.97
CA TYR A 274 9.50 1.53 21.08
C TYR A 274 9.12 1.29 22.55
N VAL A 275 7.90 0.78 22.73
CA VAL A 275 7.39 0.36 24.03
C VAL A 275 7.18 -1.15 24.02
N VAL A 276 7.56 -1.79 25.13
CA VAL A 276 7.27 -3.21 25.40
C VAL A 276 6.27 -3.27 26.57
N ASP A 277 5.17 -3.96 26.36
CA ASP A 277 4.15 -4.28 27.37
C ASP A 277 3.86 -5.79 27.32
N GLU A 278 4.45 -6.53 28.26
CA GLU A 278 4.32 -7.99 28.31
C GLU A 278 2.88 -8.46 28.58
N ALA A 279 2.05 -7.61 29.16
CA ALA A 279 0.63 -7.87 29.37
C ALA A 279 -0.21 -7.66 28.09
N GLY A 280 0.39 -7.14 27.04
CA GLY A 280 -0.24 -6.75 25.79
C GLY A 280 -0.59 -5.27 25.74
N ILE A 281 -0.38 -4.68 24.57
CA ILE A 281 -0.66 -3.27 24.31
C ILE A 281 -2.13 -2.96 24.57
N ASP A 282 -2.40 -1.95 25.41
CA ASP A 282 -3.71 -1.38 25.61
C ASP A 282 -4.07 -0.49 24.41
N VAL A 283 -4.91 -1.02 23.52
CA VAL A 283 -5.29 -0.33 22.28
C VAL A 283 -6.06 0.96 22.56
N ALA A 284 -6.86 1.01 23.62
CA ALA A 284 -7.63 2.22 23.94
C ALA A 284 -6.70 3.35 24.38
N LEU A 285 -5.73 3.05 25.23
CA LEU A 285 -4.70 4.02 25.64
C LEU A 285 -3.80 4.40 24.44
N LEU A 286 -3.42 3.44 23.59
CA LEU A 286 -2.63 3.73 22.39
C LEU A 286 -3.36 4.69 21.44
N LYS A 287 -4.66 4.47 21.19
CA LYS A 287 -5.51 5.37 20.40
C LYS A 287 -5.59 6.77 21.03
N ASP A 288 -5.82 6.87 22.33
CA ASP A 288 -5.87 8.15 23.02
C ASP A 288 -4.55 8.91 22.88
N VAL A 289 -3.42 8.26 23.15
CA VAL A 289 -2.09 8.88 23.02
C VAL A 289 -1.83 9.33 21.57
N LYS A 290 -2.11 8.49 20.57
CA LYS A 290 -1.68 8.74 19.18
C LYS A 290 -2.68 9.56 18.37
N GLU A 291 -3.98 9.28 18.49
CA GLU A 291 -5.01 9.89 17.64
C GLU A 291 -5.61 11.15 18.29
N VAL A 292 -5.80 11.15 19.61
CA VAL A 292 -6.40 12.27 20.33
C VAL A 292 -5.35 13.28 20.74
N ARG A 293 -4.36 12.86 21.53
CA ARG A 293 -3.33 13.74 22.09
C ARG A 293 -2.16 14.01 21.14
N ARG A 294 -2.01 13.19 20.07
CA ARG A 294 -0.88 13.25 19.13
C ARG A 294 0.49 13.12 19.79
N GLY A 295 0.54 12.36 20.89
CA GLY A 295 1.72 12.09 21.68
C GLY A 295 2.65 11.03 21.08
N ARG A 296 3.60 10.57 21.89
CA ARG A 296 4.61 9.56 21.57
C ARG A 296 4.34 8.24 22.30
N VAL A 297 4.96 7.13 21.84
CA VAL A 297 4.85 5.86 22.57
C VAL A 297 5.50 5.90 23.96
N SER A 298 6.40 6.87 24.21
CA SER A 298 6.91 7.17 25.55
C SER A 298 5.82 7.64 26.51
N ASP A 299 4.80 8.40 26.01
CA ASP A 299 3.68 8.87 26.83
C ASP A 299 2.79 7.69 27.22
N TYR A 300 2.60 6.71 26.30
CA TYR A 300 1.93 5.45 26.61
C TYR A 300 2.61 4.73 27.78
N ALA A 301 3.95 4.56 27.69
CA ALA A 301 4.69 3.87 28.75
C ALA A 301 4.64 4.58 30.11
N ALA A 302 4.55 5.92 30.10
CA ALA A 302 4.42 6.72 31.33
C ALA A 302 3.07 6.48 32.05
N GLU A 303 2.03 6.08 31.34
CA GLU A 303 0.67 5.89 31.87
C GLU A 303 0.30 4.40 32.06
N ARG A 304 1.06 3.49 31.46
CA ARG A 304 0.79 2.05 31.51
C ARG A 304 1.71 1.34 32.49
N PRO A 305 1.23 0.92 33.68
CA PRO A 305 2.04 0.19 34.64
C PRO A 305 2.61 -1.11 34.05
N GLY A 306 3.90 -1.29 34.14
CA GLY A 306 4.60 -2.46 33.61
C GLY A 306 5.10 -2.33 32.16
N ALA A 307 4.65 -1.32 31.43
CA ALA A 307 5.21 -1.04 30.11
C ALA A 307 6.60 -0.36 30.23
N VAL A 308 7.51 -0.73 29.35
CA VAL A 308 8.89 -0.20 29.31
C VAL A 308 9.13 0.51 28.00
N PHE A 309 9.48 1.79 28.04
CA PHE A 309 9.92 2.55 26.87
C PHE A 309 11.42 2.36 26.66
N VAL A 310 11.81 2.12 25.41
CA VAL A 310 13.20 1.99 24.98
C VAL A 310 13.46 3.02 23.88
N ALA A 311 14.28 4.03 24.19
CA ALA A 311 14.60 5.11 23.27
C ALA A 311 15.58 4.68 22.16
N ASP A 312 16.56 3.87 22.51
CA ASP A 312 17.62 3.39 21.60
C ASP A 312 17.51 1.87 21.46
N GLY A 313 17.53 1.39 20.23
CA GLY A 313 17.45 -0.05 19.93
C GLY A 313 16.49 -0.35 18.79
N SER A 314 16.39 -1.63 18.48
CA SER A 314 15.51 -2.12 17.42
C SER A 314 14.31 -2.85 18.05
N ILE A 315 13.10 -2.48 17.64
CA ILE A 315 11.89 -3.21 18.03
C ILE A 315 11.96 -4.69 17.60
N TRP A 316 12.77 -5.00 16.59
CA TRP A 316 12.98 -6.36 16.07
C TRP A 316 13.81 -7.25 16.97
N ASP A 317 14.44 -6.69 18.02
CA ASP A 317 15.11 -7.45 19.08
C ASP A 317 14.12 -8.07 20.07
N VAL A 318 12.87 -7.63 20.09
CA VAL A 318 11.82 -8.15 20.96
C VAL A 318 11.37 -9.54 20.48
N PRO A 319 11.47 -10.60 21.31
CA PRO A 319 11.06 -11.95 20.92
C PRO A 319 9.57 -12.00 20.55
N CYS A 320 9.24 -12.57 19.38
CA CYS A 320 7.88 -12.72 18.91
C CYS A 320 7.72 -13.91 17.97
N ASP A 321 6.48 -14.40 17.83
CA ASP A 321 6.10 -15.40 16.84
C ASP A 321 5.78 -14.75 15.48
N VAL A 322 5.20 -13.55 15.51
CA VAL A 322 4.76 -12.80 14.32
C VAL A 322 5.27 -11.38 14.38
N ALA A 323 5.89 -10.91 13.32
CA ALA A 323 6.34 -9.53 13.16
C ALA A 323 5.54 -8.82 12.03
N LEU A 324 4.99 -7.65 12.35
CA LEU A 324 4.19 -6.86 11.43
C LEU A 324 4.83 -5.48 11.21
N PRO A 325 5.67 -5.31 10.18
CA PRO A 325 6.26 -4.02 9.83
C PRO A 325 5.19 -3.07 9.28
N CYS A 326 4.81 -2.05 10.09
CA CYS A 326 3.67 -1.15 9.79
C CYS A 326 4.04 0.35 9.79
N ALA A 327 5.33 0.70 9.90
CA ALA A 327 5.75 2.10 10.00
C ALA A 327 6.16 2.70 8.65
N THR A 328 7.36 2.40 8.17
CA THR A 328 7.95 3.09 7.01
C THR A 328 8.72 2.15 6.09
N GLN A 329 9.04 2.65 4.89
CA GLN A 329 9.88 1.96 3.93
C GLN A 329 11.27 1.68 4.51
N ASN A 330 11.82 0.48 4.23
CA ASN A 330 13.16 0.02 4.63
C ASN A 330 13.42 0.03 6.17
N GLU A 331 12.39 -0.10 6.97
CA GLU A 331 12.51 -0.12 8.44
C GLU A 331 12.99 -1.47 9.01
N LEU A 332 12.86 -2.56 8.25
CA LEU A 332 13.29 -3.89 8.61
C LEU A 332 14.54 -4.28 7.77
N PRO A 333 15.74 -3.91 8.22
CA PRO A 333 16.99 -4.25 7.55
C PRO A 333 17.41 -5.70 7.88
N LEU A 334 18.45 -6.18 7.20
CA LEU A 334 19.03 -7.52 7.42
C LEU A 334 19.34 -7.81 8.90
N SER A 335 19.89 -6.83 9.64
CA SER A 335 20.19 -6.99 11.07
C SER A 335 18.92 -7.26 11.90
N GLY A 336 17.82 -6.56 11.60
CA GLY A 336 16.54 -6.80 12.26
C GLY A 336 15.97 -8.19 11.95
N VAL A 337 16.06 -8.64 10.70
CA VAL A 337 15.65 -9.99 10.32
C VAL A 337 16.51 -11.05 10.99
N GLN A 338 17.82 -10.86 11.09
CA GLN A 338 18.68 -11.79 11.83
C GLN A 338 18.29 -11.91 13.31
N ALA A 339 17.90 -10.82 13.95
CA ALA A 339 17.39 -10.83 15.33
C ALA A 339 16.06 -11.59 15.42
N LEU A 340 15.11 -11.33 14.52
CA LEU A 340 13.83 -12.04 14.44
C LEU A 340 14.02 -13.55 14.25
N ILE A 341 14.87 -13.97 13.32
CA ILE A 341 15.18 -15.39 13.07
C ILE A 341 15.79 -16.04 14.31
N LYS A 342 16.76 -15.37 14.94
CA LYS A 342 17.39 -15.84 16.18
C LYS A 342 16.35 -16.02 17.30
N ASN A 343 15.36 -15.15 17.36
CA ASN A 343 14.28 -15.19 18.35
C ASN A 343 13.13 -16.14 17.99
N GLY A 344 13.21 -16.84 16.84
CA GLY A 344 12.26 -17.88 16.45
C GLY A 344 10.99 -17.37 15.78
N VAL A 345 11.03 -16.20 15.11
CA VAL A 345 9.87 -15.68 14.36
C VAL A 345 9.39 -16.70 13.34
N GLN A 346 8.06 -16.87 13.23
CA GLN A 346 7.41 -17.83 12.33
C GLN A 346 6.87 -17.17 11.07
N LEU A 347 6.51 -15.87 11.20
CA LEU A 347 5.86 -15.11 10.13
C LEU A 347 6.25 -13.64 10.20
N VAL A 348 6.53 -13.06 9.04
CA VAL A 348 6.64 -11.61 8.81
C VAL A 348 5.67 -11.20 7.72
N ALA A 349 4.76 -10.26 8.01
CA ALA A 349 3.81 -9.75 7.03
C ALA A 349 3.82 -8.21 6.99
N GLU A 350 3.98 -7.65 5.82
CA GLU A 350 4.17 -6.21 5.62
C GLU A 350 2.87 -5.42 5.67
N GLY A 351 2.75 -4.51 6.63
CA GLY A 351 1.67 -3.52 6.70
C GLY A 351 2.02 -2.21 5.98
N ALA A 352 3.28 -1.80 6.04
CA ALA A 352 3.80 -0.67 5.26
C ALA A 352 4.10 -1.07 3.80
N ASN A 353 4.44 -0.09 2.96
CA ASN A 353 4.91 -0.36 1.61
C ASN A 353 6.43 -0.54 1.61
N MET A 354 6.91 -1.73 1.21
CA MET A 354 8.32 -2.10 1.14
C MET A 354 9.12 -1.80 2.45
N PRO A 355 8.66 -2.24 3.62
CA PRO A 355 9.37 -2.00 4.87
C PRO A 355 10.62 -2.88 5.01
N THR A 356 10.65 -4.06 4.37
CA THR A 356 11.73 -5.03 4.45
C THR A 356 12.72 -4.82 3.29
N THR A 357 14.01 -4.77 3.58
CA THR A 357 15.02 -4.60 2.53
C THR A 357 15.21 -5.90 1.72
N PRO A 358 15.66 -5.83 0.45
CA PRO A 358 15.78 -7.03 -0.41
C PRO A 358 16.63 -8.15 0.21
N GLU A 359 17.79 -7.82 0.78
CA GLU A 359 18.66 -8.77 1.45
C GLU A 359 18.04 -9.37 2.73
N ALA A 360 17.15 -8.63 3.37
CA ALA A 360 16.38 -9.11 4.52
C ALA A 360 15.28 -10.10 4.08
N ILE A 361 14.64 -9.88 2.95
CA ILE A 361 13.66 -10.81 2.35
C ILE A 361 14.35 -12.15 2.01
N GLU A 362 15.50 -12.08 1.34
CA GLU A 362 16.29 -13.28 1.01
C GLU A 362 16.66 -14.09 2.27
N ALA A 363 17.05 -13.41 3.36
CA ALA A 363 17.37 -14.05 4.63
C ALA A 363 16.16 -14.72 5.28
N LEU A 364 14.96 -14.10 5.24
CA LEU A 364 13.72 -14.72 5.74
C LEU A 364 13.37 -15.99 4.96
N GLN A 365 13.43 -15.91 3.63
CA GLN A 365 13.15 -17.05 2.75
C GLN A 365 14.14 -18.20 2.98
N ALA A 366 15.44 -17.89 3.06
CA ALA A 366 16.48 -18.89 3.34
C ALA A 366 16.31 -19.57 4.70
N ALA A 367 15.79 -18.87 5.70
CA ALA A 367 15.48 -19.40 7.02
C ALA A 367 14.14 -20.15 7.11
N GLY A 368 13.34 -20.20 6.05
CA GLY A 368 12.02 -20.84 6.03
C GLY A 368 10.95 -20.08 6.82
N VAL A 369 11.18 -18.80 7.13
CA VAL A 369 10.19 -17.92 7.75
C VAL A 369 9.14 -17.53 6.69
N ALA A 370 7.85 -17.65 7.03
CA ALA A 370 6.79 -17.21 6.14
C ALA A 370 6.85 -15.69 5.98
N TYR A 371 6.96 -15.22 4.75
CA TYR A 371 7.04 -13.79 4.44
C TYR A 371 5.98 -13.37 3.44
N ALA A 372 5.21 -12.31 3.76
CA ALA A 372 4.20 -11.74 2.87
C ALA A 372 4.57 -10.31 2.44
N PRO A 373 4.65 -10.06 1.11
CA PRO A 373 4.93 -8.72 0.59
C PRO A 373 3.74 -7.78 0.78
N GLY A 374 4.02 -6.50 1.00
CA GLY A 374 3.00 -5.49 1.25
C GLY A 374 1.93 -5.38 0.16
N LYS A 375 2.27 -5.63 -1.12
CA LYS A 375 1.28 -5.59 -2.21
C LYS A 375 0.12 -6.60 -2.04
N ALA A 376 0.36 -7.72 -1.34
CA ALA A 376 -0.68 -8.70 -0.99
C ALA A 376 -1.23 -8.44 0.41
N SER A 377 -0.37 -8.40 1.43
CA SER A 377 -0.79 -8.34 2.84
C SER A 377 -1.45 -7.01 3.23
N ASN A 378 -1.02 -5.88 2.69
CA ASN A 378 -1.61 -4.56 2.99
C ASN A 378 -2.69 -4.11 1.99
N ALA A 379 -3.18 -5.00 1.12
CA ALA A 379 -4.19 -4.68 0.11
C ALA A 379 -5.57 -4.28 0.71
N GLY A 380 -5.80 -4.50 1.99
CA GLY A 380 -7.06 -4.18 2.66
C GLY A 380 -7.51 -2.74 2.47
N GLY A 381 -6.60 -1.78 2.53
CA GLY A 381 -6.93 -0.37 2.31
C GLY A 381 -7.49 -0.07 0.91
N VAL A 382 -6.89 -0.63 -0.14
CA VAL A 382 -7.39 -0.45 -1.50
C VAL A 382 -8.62 -1.32 -1.78
N ALA A 383 -8.72 -2.49 -1.19
CA ALA A 383 -9.92 -3.33 -1.25
C ALA A 383 -11.14 -2.58 -0.70
N THR A 384 -11.05 -2.01 0.49
CA THR A 384 -12.13 -1.19 1.06
C THR A 384 -12.39 0.08 0.26
N SER A 385 -11.38 0.66 -0.39
CA SER A 385 -11.62 1.75 -1.35
C SER A 385 -12.47 1.29 -2.55
N GLY A 386 -12.24 0.09 -3.06
CA GLY A 386 -13.08 -0.51 -4.11
C GLY A 386 -14.51 -0.81 -3.61
N LEU A 387 -14.67 -1.25 -2.37
CA LEU A 387 -15.99 -1.39 -1.73
C LEU A 387 -16.69 -0.03 -1.57
N GLU A 388 -15.96 1.04 -1.24
CA GLU A 388 -16.50 2.40 -1.22
C GLU A 388 -16.98 2.84 -2.62
N MET A 389 -16.24 2.52 -3.68
CA MET A 389 -16.67 2.77 -5.06
C MET A 389 -17.99 2.04 -5.38
N GLN A 390 -18.13 0.78 -5.01
CA GLN A 390 -19.36 0.00 -5.20
C GLN A 390 -20.55 0.64 -4.47
N GLN A 391 -20.37 1.02 -3.20
CA GLN A 391 -21.39 1.72 -2.42
C GLN A 391 -21.78 3.04 -3.08
N ASN A 392 -20.80 3.81 -3.57
CA ASN A 392 -21.07 5.08 -4.26
C ASN A 392 -21.83 4.90 -5.57
N SER A 393 -21.51 3.88 -6.36
CA SER A 393 -22.23 3.55 -7.59
C SER A 393 -23.67 3.14 -7.32
N GLY A 394 -23.89 2.34 -6.25
CA GLY A 394 -25.23 1.92 -5.81
C GLY A 394 -25.98 2.97 -4.99
N ARG A 395 -25.35 4.09 -4.63
CA ARG A 395 -25.87 5.08 -3.67
C ARG A 395 -26.31 4.46 -2.36
N THR A 396 -25.56 3.47 -1.89
CA THR A 396 -25.78 2.74 -0.63
C THR A 396 -24.68 3.02 0.37
N GLN A 397 -24.93 2.71 1.62
CA GLN A 397 -23.92 2.67 2.68
C GLN A 397 -24.11 1.36 3.46
N TRP A 398 -23.08 0.53 3.48
CA TRP A 398 -23.12 -0.73 4.25
C TRP A 398 -22.73 -0.47 5.71
N ALA A 399 -23.23 -1.33 6.61
CA ALA A 399 -22.80 -1.32 7.99
C ALA A 399 -21.32 -1.70 8.12
N PHE A 400 -20.73 -1.44 9.29
CA PHE A 400 -19.33 -1.77 9.55
C PHE A 400 -19.08 -3.28 9.37
N GLU A 401 -19.94 -4.11 9.95
CA GLU A 401 -19.83 -5.56 9.94
C GLU A 401 -19.94 -6.14 8.53
N GLU A 402 -20.79 -5.56 7.70
CA GLU A 402 -20.92 -5.96 6.29
C GLU A 402 -19.65 -5.63 5.50
N THR A 403 -19.11 -4.42 5.71
CA THR A 403 -17.90 -3.99 5.04
C THR A 403 -16.69 -4.79 5.51
N ASP A 404 -16.56 -5.06 6.81
CA ASP A 404 -15.47 -5.86 7.39
C ASP A 404 -15.54 -7.32 6.92
N ALA A 405 -16.73 -7.92 6.84
CA ALA A 405 -16.90 -9.28 6.32
C ALA A 405 -16.47 -9.39 4.84
N LYS A 406 -16.80 -8.38 4.01
CA LYS A 406 -16.36 -8.32 2.61
C LYS A 406 -14.85 -8.13 2.50
N LEU A 407 -14.27 -7.26 3.34
CA LEU A 407 -12.83 -7.08 3.43
C LEU A 407 -12.13 -8.38 3.81
N HIS A 408 -12.61 -9.08 4.83
CA HIS A 408 -12.06 -10.37 5.26
C HIS A 408 -12.05 -11.37 4.10
N GLN A 409 -13.20 -11.55 3.42
CA GLN A 409 -13.28 -12.46 2.28
C GLN A 409 -12.29 -12.11 1.16
N ILE A 410 -12.15 -10.81 0.82
CA ILE A 410 -11.16 -10.37 -0.18
C ILE A 410 -9.74 -10.76 0.24
N MET A 411 -9.38 -10.61 1.52
CA MET A 411 -8.03 -10.97 1.98
C MET A 411 -7.79 -12.48 1.97
N VAL A 412 -8.81 -13.29 2.28
CA VAL A 412 -8.79 -14.76 2.11
C VAL A 412 -8.56 -15.13 0.64
N ASP A 413 -9.31 -14.50 -0.28
CA ASP A 413 -9.21 -14.76 -1.71
C ASP A 413 -7.84 -14.33 -2.27
N ILE A 414 -7.27 -13.21 -1.80
CA ILE A 414 -5.91 -12.78 -2.18
C ILE A 414 -4.89 -13.84 -1.75
N HIS A 415 -4.98 -14.32 -0.50
CA HIS A 415 -4.08 -15.36 0.00
C HIS A 415 -4.20 -16.65 -0.83
N ALA A 416 -5.42 -17.16 -1.00
CA ALA A 416 -5.69 -18.38 -1.74
C ALA A 416 -5.16 -18.31 -3.19
N ASN A 417 -5.41 -17.19 -3.89
CA ASN A 417 -4.95 -16.98 -5.25
C ASN A 417 -3.41 -16.86 -5.33
N THR A 418 -2.80 -16.21 -4.35
CA THR A 418 -1.33 -16.08 -4.26
C THR A 418 -0.67 -17.45 -4.10
N VAL A 419 -1.19 -18.29 -3.19
CA VAL A 419 -0.67 -19.64 -2.94
C VAL A 419 -0.87 -20.54 -4.16
N ALA A 420 -2.09 -20.61 -4.70
CA ALA A 420 -2.40 -21.44 -5.86
C ALA A 420 -1.54 -21.08 -7.09
N THR A 421 -1.31 -19.78 -7.31
CA THR A 421 -0.46 -19.32 -8.41
C THR A 421 1.02 -19.68 -8.16
N ALA A 422 1.53 -19.52 -6.93
CA ALA A 422 2.89 -19.93 -6.60
C ALA A 422 3.10 -21.45 -6.84
N GLU A 423 2.13 -22.28 -6.46
CA GLU A 423 2.17 -23.73 -6.71
C GLU A 423 2.14 -24.06 -8.20
N GLU A 424 1.25 -23.43 -8.96
CA GLU A 424 1.09 -23.64 -10.41
C GLU A 424 2.41 -23.34 -11.18
N TYR A 425 3.14 -22.32 -10.76
CA TYR A 425 4.40 -21.89 -11.38
C TYR A 425 5.65 -22.49 -10.74
N GLY A 426 5.49 -23.45 -9.81
CA GLY A 426 6.62 -24.22 -9.24
C GLY A 426 7.45 -23.45 -8.22
N VAL A 427 6.89 -22.41 -7.63
CA VAL A 427 7.52 -21.58 -6.57
C VAL A 427 6.69 -21.62 -5.28
N ALA A 428 6.20 -22.80 -4.92
CA ALA A 428 5.37 -23.03 -3.74
C ALA A 428 6.01 -22.45 -2.48
N GLY A 429 5.22 -21.70 -1.69
CA GLY A 429 5.68 -21.04 -0.47
C GLY A 429 6.31 -19.66 -0.68
N ASP A 430 6.58 -19.23 -1.91
CA ASP A 430 7.03 -17.89 -2.24
C ASP A 430 5.84 -16.95 -2.49
N TYR A 431 5.42 -16.25 -1.44
CA TYR A 431 4.32 -15.28 -1.53
C TYR A 431 4.66 -14.05 -2.38
N VAL A 432 5.94 -13.71 -2.53
CA VAL A 432 6.37 -12.57 -3.38
C VAL A 432 6.15 -12.93 -4.85
N ALA A 433 6.69 -14.05 -5.29
CA ALA A 433 6.50 -14.55 -6.64
C ALA A 433 5.01 -14.83 -6.93
N GLY A 434 4.32 -15.52 -6.02
CA GLY A 434 2.89 -15.81 -6.15
C GLY A 434 2.03 -14.57 -6.35
N ALA A 435 2.24 -13.51 -5.54
CA ALA A 435 1.50 -12.26 -5.67
C ALA A 435 1.80 -11.54 -7.00
N ASN A 436 3.06 -11.47 -7.41
CA ASN A 436 3.45 -10.84 -8.67
C ASN A 436 2.86 -11.61 -9.87
N LEU A 437 3.00 -12.92 -9.90
CA LEU A 437 2.47 -13.78 -10.96
C LEU A 437 0.93 -13.68 -11.05
N ALA A 438 0.23 -13.77 -9.92
CA ALA A 438 -1.23 -13.69 -9.89
C ALA A 438 -1.75 -12.33 -10.37
N GLY A 439 -1.16 -11.25 -9.86
CA GLY A 439 -1.52 -9.90 -10.26
C GLY A 439 -1.22 -9.62 -11.72
N PHE A 440 -0.02 -9.98 -12.18
CA PHE A 440 0.41 -9.76 -13.56
C PHE A 440 -0.46 -10.56 -14.54
N ARG A 441 -0.65 -11.87 -14.32
CA ARG A 441 -1.45 -12.74 -15.19
C ARG A 441 -2.85 -12.17 -15.42
N LYS A 442 -3.53 -11.77 -14.36
CA LYS A 442 -4.88 -11.21 -14.46
C LYS A 442 -4.96 -9.98 -15.36
N VAL A 443 -3.98 -9.07 -15.25
CA VAL A 443 -3.89 -7.88 -16.10
C VAL A 443 -3.56 -8.26 -17.53
N ALA A 444 -2.56 -9.12 -17.72
CA ALA A 444 -2.09 -9.57 -19.03
C ALA A 444 -3.19 -10.28 -19.83
N ASP A 445 -3.88 -11.26 -19.23
CA ASP A 445 -4.99 -11.99 -19.85
C ASP A 445 -6.13 -11.03 -20.28
N THR A 446 -6.44 -10.04 -19.44
CA THR A 446 -7.45 -9.04 -19.78
C THR A 446 -6.99 -8.16 -20.94
N MET A 447 -5.72 -7.75 -20.97
CA MET A 447 -5.16 -6.99 -22.09
C MET A 447 -5.15 -7.80 -23.39
N VAL A 448 -4.89 -9.12 -23.32
CA VAL A 448 -5.03 -10.03 -24.47
C VAL A 448 -6.47 -10.04 -24.97
N ALA A 449 -7.43 -10.19 -24.08
CA ALA A 449 -8.86 -10.23 -24.45
C ALA A 449 -9.37 -8.91 -25.04
N MET A 450 -8.82 -7.77 -24.64
CA MET A 450 -9.21 -6.43 -25.14
C MET A 450 -8.44 -6.02 -26.42
N GLY A 451 -7.35 -6.71 -26.75
CA GLY A 451 -6.54 -6.38 -27.91
C GLY A 451 -5.61 -5.17 -27.73
N LEU A 452 -5.47 -4.37 -28.76
CA LEU A 452 -4.58 -3.19 -28.76
C LEU A 452 -5.37 -1.93 -28.35
N ILE A 453 -5.45 -1.71 -27.06
CA ILE A 453 -6.11 -0.54 -26.46
C ILE A 453 -5.06 0.33 -25.74
#